data_1af769ba632bf75d639837c76910163e
#
_entry.id   1af769ba632bf75d639837c76910163e
#
_cell.length_a   1.000
_cell.length_b   1.000
_cell.length_c   1.000
_cell.angle_alpha   90.00
_cell.angle_beta   90.00
_cell.angle_gamma   90.00
#
_symmetry.space_group_name_H-M   'P 1'
#
loop_
_entity.id
_entity.type
_entity.pdbx_description
1 polymer ?
#
loop_
_entity_poly.entity_id
_entity_poly.type
_entity_poly.pdbx_seq_one_letter_code
_entity_poly.pdbx_strand_id
1 'polypeptide(L)'
;MNISEMAKLVGLSSKQIRDYEKSGLLKPAQRSLSGYRHYEEKDLERLRFIRHSRDVGFSLQQIHQLLQLQDNPNRYSIFLYSSLKARMENIKKFHP
;
A
#
# COMPACT_ATOMS: atom_id res chain seq x y z
N MET A 1 0.47 2.65 -16.04
CA MET A 1 -0.47 1.48 -15.96
C MET A 1 -1.88 1.97 -15.70
N ASN A 2 -2.85 1.30 -16.28
CA ASN A 2 -4.25 1.54 -15.94
C ASN A 2 -4.67 0.70 -14.72
N ILE A 3 -5.89 0.93 -14.21
CA ILE A 3 -6.37 0.25 -13.00
C ILE A 3 -6.50 -1.27 -13.19
N SER A 4 -6.88 -1.71 -14.38
CA SER A 4 -7.04 -3.15 -14.67
C SER A 4 -5.69 -3.88 -14.62
N GLU A 5 -4.65 -3.27 -15.17
CA GLU A 5 -3.30 -3.81 -15.12
C GLU A 5 -2.78 -3.86 -13.68
N MET A 6 -3.00 -2.79 -12.91
CA MET A 6 -2.64 -2.75 -11.48
C MET A 6 -3.33 -3.85 -10.70
N ALA A 7 -4.63 -3.99 -10.90
CA ALA A 7 -5.44 -5.01 -10.21
C ALA A 7 -4.88 -6.41 -10.44
N LYS A 8 -4.54 -6.73 -11.68
CA LYS A 8 -3.95 -8.03 -12.03
C LYS A 8 -2.59 -8.24 -11.35
N LEU A 9 -1.74 -7.22 -11.38
CA LEU A 9 -0.38 -7.33 -10.83
C LEU A 9 -0.37 -7.49 -9.31
N VAL A 10 -1.28 -6.83 -8.59
CA VAL A 10 -1.32 -6.90 -7.12
C VAL A 10 -2.31 -7.93 -6.60
N GLY A 11 -3.17 -8.50 -7.47
CA GLY A 11 -4.17 -9.47 -7.06
C GLY A 11 -5.31 -8.86 -6.24
N LEU A 12 -5.67 -7.61 -6.54
CA LEU A 12 -6.81 -6.92 -5.96
C LEU A 12 -7.83 -6.61 -7.02
N SER A 13 -9.07 -6.32 -6.61
CA SER A 13 -10.08 -5.83 -7.55
C SER A 13 -9.88 -4.34 -7.80
N SER A 14 -10.37 -3.87 -8.95
CA SER A 14 -10.37 -2.43 -9.25
C SER A 14 -11.15 -1.63 -8.20
N LYS A 15 -12.22 -2.21 -7.66
CA LYS A 15 -13.01 -1.59 -6.60
C LYS A 15 -12.20 -1.42 -5.33
N GLN A 16 -11.43 -2.44 -4.93
CA GLN A 16 -10.56 -2.35 -3.75
C GLN A 16 -9.51 -1.25 -3.91
N ILE A 17 -8.92 -1.13 -5.09
CA ILE A 17 -7.94 -0.08 -5.38
C ILE A 17 -8.59 1.30 -5.25
N ARG A 18 -9.78 1.49 -5.80
CA ARG A 18 -10.52 2.75 -5.67
C ARG A 18 -10.89 3.05 -4.22
N ASP A 19 -11.25 2.04 -3.45
CA ASP A 19 -11.55 2.19 -2.03
C ASP A 19 -10.32 2.63 -1.24
N TYR A 20 -9.15 2.11 -1.55
CA TYR A 20 -7.90 2.54 -0.93
C TYR A 20 -7.55 3.99 -1.28
N GLU A 21 -7.83 4.43 -2.51
CA GLU A 21 -7.68 5.84 -2.88
C GLU A 21 -8.61 6.73 -2.04
N LYS A 22 -9.87 6.34 -1.90
CA LYS A 22 -10.86 7.09 -1.11
C LYS A 22 -10.49 7.18 0.35
N SER A 23 -9.92 6.13 0.91
CA SER A 23 -9.53 6.10 2.33
C SER A 23 -8.21 6.81 2.62
N GLY A 24 -7.51 7.28 1.59
CA GLY A 24 -6.23 7.96 1.75
C GLY A 24 -5.02 7.05 1.89
N LEU A 25 -5.20 5.73 1.78
CA LEU A 25 -4.09 4.77 1.81
C LEU A 25 -3.24 4.84 0.55
N LEU A 26 -3.86 5.22 -0.56
CA LEU A 26 -3.21 5.39 -1.85
C LEU A 26 -3.53 6.78 -2.36
N LYS A 27 -2.53 7.49 -2.89
CA LYS A 27 -2.78 8.78 -3.53
C LYS A 27 -3.70 8.59 -4.72
N PRO A 28 -4.62 9.53 -4.98
CA PRO A 28 -5.43 9.50 -6.20
C PRO A 28 -4.53 9.40 -7.42
N ALA A 29 -4.89 8.53 -8.35
CA ALA A 29 -4.14 8.34 -9.59
C ALA A 29 -4.15 9.64 -10.40
N GLN A 30 -3.03 9.90 -11.07
CA GLN A 30 -3.00 10.94 -12.07
C GLN A 30 -3.91 10.55 -13.23
N ARG A 31 -4.58 11.53 -13.82
CA ARG A 31 -5.46 11.27 -14.95
C ARG A 31 -4.83 11.79 -16.23
N SER A 32 -5.01 11.04 -17.31
CA SER A 32 -4.63 11.51 -18.66
C SER A 32 -5.56 12.63 -19.09
N LEU A 33 -5.23 13.28 -20.19
CA LEU A 33 -6.06 14.34 -20.76
C LEU A 33 -7.49 13.86 -21.08
N SER A 34 -7.66 12.57 -21.38
CA SER A 34 -8.96 11.94 -21.61
C SER A 34 -9.68 11.48 -20.36
N GLY A 35 -9.13 11.75 -19.16
CA GLY A 35 -9.76 11.45 -17.88
C GLY A 35 -9.49 10.06 -17.33
N TYR A 36 -8.68 9.24 -17.99
CA TYR A 36 -8.37 7.89 -17.51
C TYR A 36 -7.30 7.91 -16.43
N ARG A 37 -7.47 7.04 -15.43
CA ARG A 37 -6.50 6.86 -14.35
C ARG A 37 -5.19 6.30 -14.89
N HIS A 38 -4.09 6.86 -14.41
CA HIS A 38 -2.74 6.39 -14.72
C HIS A 38 -1.99 6.14 -13.42
N TYR A 39 -1.50 4.91 -13.23
CA TYR A 39 -0.74 4.50 -12.05
C TYR A 39 0.72 4.32 -12.40
N GLU A 40 1.59 4.64 -11.44
CA GLU A 40 3.03 4.49 -11.56
C GLU A 40 3.51 3.28 -10.77
N GLU A 41 4.77 2.91 -10.95
CA GLU A 41 5.37 1.77 -10.25
C GLU A 41 5.38 1.96 -8.73
N LYS A 42 5.56 3.18 -8.25
CA LYS A 42 5.48 3.47 -6.81
C LYS A 42 4.10 3.16 -6.23
N ASP A 43 3.05 3.33 -7.02
CA ASP A 43 1.69 2.97 -6.60
C ASP A 43 1.54 1.45 -6.51
N LEU A 44 2.15 0.73 -7.43
CA LEU A 44 2.18 -0.72 -7.42
C LEU A 44 2.88 -1.25 -6.16
N GLU A 45 4.02 -0.70 -5.81
CA GLU A 45 4.76 -1.08 -4.61
C GLU A 45 3.95 -0.82 -3.35
N ARG A 46 3.29 0.33 -3.28
CA ARG A 46 2.44 0.69 -2.15
C ARG A 46 1.26 -0.26 -2.00
N LEU A 47 0.60 -0.61 -3.09
CA LEU A 47 -0.50 -1.58 -3.07
C LEU A 47 -0.04 -2.98 -2.67
N ARG A 48 1.13 -3.40 -3.13
CA ARG A 48 1.72 -4.67 -2.70
C ARG A 48 1.98 -4.69 -1.20
N PHE A 49 2.48 -3.60 -0.65
CA PHE A 49 2.68 -3.45 0.78
C PHE A 49 1.36 -3.54 1.54
N ILE A 50 0.33 -2.84 1.07
CA ILE A 50 -1.00 -2.85 1.70
C ILE A 50 -1.56 -4.28 1.68
N ARG A 51 -1.54 -4.93 0.54
CA ARG A 51 -2.05 -6.30 0.41
C ARG A 51 -1.30 -7.25 1.31
N HIS A 52 0.03 -7.22 1.27
CA HIS A 52 0.86 -8.08 2.10
C HIS A 52 0.58 -7.87 3.59
N SER A 53 0.45 -6.62 4.02
CA SER A 53 0.14 -6.29 5.42
C SER A 53 -1.22 -6.83 5.83
N ARG A 54 -2.22 -6.76 4.96
CA ARG A 54 -3.53 -7.35 5.21
C ARG A 54 -3.45 -8.88 5.33
N ASP A 55 -2.68 -9.50 4.46
CA ASP A 55 -2.54 -10.96 4.44
C ASP A 55 -1.92 -11.49 5.73
N VAL A 56 -1.02 -10.74 6.35
CA VAL A 56 -0.41 -11.13 7.62
C VAL A 56 -1.19 -10.67 8.85
N GLY A 57 -2.36 -10.06 8.65
CA GLY A 57 -3.31 -9.76 9.73
C GLY A 57 -3.32 -8.35 10.26
N PHE A 58 -2.64 -7.40 9.62
CA PHE A 58 -2.71 -5.99 10.02
C PHE A 58 -4.06 -5.38 9.61
N SER A 59 -4.63 -4.58 10.50
CA SER A 59 -5.85 -3.83 10.20
C SER A 59 -5.53 -2.68 9.25
N LEU A 60 -6.55 -2.15 8.57
CA LEU A 60 -6.38 -0.96 7.73
C LEU A 60 -5.86 0.23 8.52
N GLN A 61 -6.30 0.37 9.78
CA GLN A 61 -5.82 1.45 10.66
C GLN A 61 -4.33 1.31 10.96
N GLN A 62 -3.87 0.11 11.26
CA GLN A 62 -2.45 -0.16 11.49
C GLN A 62 -1.62 0.09 10.24
N ILE A 63 -2.11 -0.32 9.08
CA ILE A 63 -1.45 -0.09 7.80
C ILE A 63 -1.37 1.42 7.52
N HIS A 64 -2.44 2.16 7.81
CA HIS A 64 -2.45 3.61 7.66
C HIS A 64 -1.36 4.28 8.52
N GLN A 65 -1.22 3.84 9.77
CA GLN A 65 -0.16 4.32 10.66
C GLN A 65 1.25 4.01 10.11
N LEU A 66 1.46 2.80 9.59
CA LEU A 66 2.73 2.42 8.97
C LEU A 66 3.06 3.30 7.78
N LEU A 67 2.07 3.55 6.92
CA LEU A 67 2.27 4.39 5.74
C LEU A 67 2.52 5.85 6.11
N GLN A 68 1.90 6.35 7.18
CA GLN A 68 2.19 7.70 7.67
C GLN A 68 3.64 7.83 8.14
N LEU A 69 4.17 6.81 8.82
CA LEU A 69 5.57 6.80 9.22
C LEU A 69 6.51 6.80 8.02
N GLN A 70 6.16 6.08 6.97
CA GLN A 70 6.93 6.05 5.73
C GLN A 70 6.88 7.39 5.01
N ASP A 71 5.72 8.05 4.99
CA ASP A 71 5.50 9.32 4.28
C ASP A 71 6.12 10.51 5.01
N ASN A 72 6.42 10.39 6.31
CA ASN A 72 7.04 11.42 7.15
C ASN A 72 8.45 10.97 7.57
N PRO A 73 9.45 11.05 6.68
CA PRO A 73 10.77 10.49 6.93
C PRO A 73 11.60 11.36 7.87
N ASN A 74 11.26 11.41 9.14
CA ASN A 74 12.16 11.89 10.17
C ASN A 74 12.86 10.68 10.81
N ARG A 75 13.90 10.94 11.62
CA ARG A 75 14.72 9.89 12.20
C ARG A 75 13.92 8.90 13.05
N TYR A 76 12.98 9.41 13.82
CA TYR A 76 12.13 8.60 14.71
C TYR A 76 11.15 7.75 13.89
N SER A 77 10.51 8.36 12.90
CA SER A 77 9.56 7.65 12.02
C SER A 77 10.22 6.52 11.23
N ILE A 78 11.42 6.75 10.73
CA ILE A 78 12.19 5.73 10.01
C ILE A 78 12.49 4.55 10.94
N PHE A 79 12.90 4.82 12.16
CA PHE A 79 13.18 3.79 13.16
C PHE A 79 11.93 2.96 13.47
N LEU A 80 10.80 3.62 13.75
CA LEU A 80 9.54 2.94 14.05
C LEU A 80 9.06 2.11 12.86
N TYR A 81 9.12 2.67 11.67
CA TYR A 81 8.72 1.96 10.45
C TYR A 81 9.54 0.70 10.25
N SER A 82 10.86 0.81 10.38
CA SER A 82 11.78 -0.33 10.22
C SER A 82 11.51 -1.42 11.25
N SER A 83 11.25 -1.04 12.51
CA SER A 83 10.94 -1.98 13.59
C SER A 83 9.63 -2.72 13.34
N LEU A 84 8.59 -2.01 12.92
CA LEU A 84 7.30 -2.60 12.63
C LEU A 84 7.35 -3.49 11.39
N LYS A 85 8.08 -3.08 10.36
CA LYS A 85 8.27 -3.87 9.14
C LYS A 85 9.03 -5.16 9.44
N ALA A 86 10.08 -5.10 10.25
CA ALA A 86 10.83 -6.29 10.66
C ALA A 86 9.95 -7.26 11.43
N ARG A 87 9.10 -6.76 12.33
CA ARG A 87 8.15 -7.57 13.08
C ARG A 87 7.14 -8.24 12.15
N MET A 88 6.64 -7.53 11.17
CA MET A 88 5.72 -8.07 10.17
C MET A 88 6.38 -9.18 9.36
N GLU A 89 7.61 -9.01 8.93
CA GLU A 89 8.37 -10.03 8.21
C GLU A 89 8.64 -11.27 9.06
N ASN A 90 8.89 -11.10 10.35
CA ASN A 90 9.07 -12.22 11.28
C ASN A 90 7.77 -13.01 11.43
N ILE A 91 6.62 -12.35 11.52
CA ILE A 91 5.32 -13.03 11.55
C ILE A 91 5.15 -13.87 10.29
N LYS A 92 5.49 -13.33 9.13
CA LYS A 92 5.42 -14.04 7.85
C LYS A 92 6.30 -15.29 7.83
N LYS A 93 7.49 -15.25 8.44
CA LYS A 93 8.42 -16.40 8.49
C LYS A 93 7.85 -17.57 9.30
N PHE A 94 7.05 -17.29 10.33
CA PHE A 94 6.49 -18.30 11.21
C PHE A 94 5.12 -18.80 10.78
N HIS A 95 4.56 -18.23 9.71
CA HIS A 95 3.29 -18.66 9.11
C HIS A 95 3.56 -19.20 7.71
N PRO A 96 3.63 -20.54 7.54
CA PRO A 96 3.87 -21.16 6.24
C PRO A 96 2.75 -20.91 5.24
#